data_4418bfd5373fd69ad8d590ed6b0c569d
#
_entry.id   4418bfd5373fd69ad8d590ed6b0c569d
#
_cell.length_a   1.000
_cell.length_b   1.000
_cell.length_c   1.000
_cell.angle_alpha   90.00
_cell.angle_beta   90.00
_cell.angle_gamma   90.00
#
_symmetry.space_group_name_H-M   'P 1'
#
loop_
_entity.id
_entity.type
_entity.pdbx_description
1 polymer ?
#
loop_
_entity_poly.entity_id
_entity_poly.type
_entity_poly.pdbx_seq_one_letter_code
_entity_poly.pdbx_strand_id
1 'polypeptide(L)'
;MCFEDQVATALESHDFFAAEEPIYVSRAPGRLDVMGGNVDYTGGFVLQGLLREAVWVAVQPRTDGRVRIFNPGAARFGWAPCIELTLSTLSDPAAVRRFCRQYQNAGWACYVLGALYFLKNRHEWDNTSGADLFIASDLPPNKGVSSSAALTIATLKAASAAHGINFDGIALAVAGQWVENVVVGAACGIMDQAAIVLGWKNHLLPLLCQPCQLHPLLELPHDIRIWGIDSMAPRATSSRSYETARAAAFIGYKLLCRYEGIEPTPDAASPIPRFTDARWSGSLSNLQPSEFRSRYESRLPEFLSGQEFLACAGDHADPFTTIDPANEYPVRAAVRYAVEENMRVRTVHGLLEAAAVSGADNLLPLIGEILCQSHAAYTECGLGSEACDELVTRALQAGLPGAKMTGGGGGVVAILGRAEDRDTVYAVAQEYGVKCGAMPHVFEGSSSGTDSFGVLTMQLALARVSQS
;
A
#
# COMPACT_ATOMS: atom_id res chain seq x y z
N MET A 1 17.13 20.25 -0.25
CA MET A 1 16.07 21.20 -0.69
C MET A 1 14.81 20.73 -0.02
N CYS A 2 14.14 21.53 0.82
CA CYS A 2 12.87 21.13 1.40
C CYS A 2 11.79 21.08 0.30
N PHE A 3 10.63 20.50 0.58
CA PHE A 3 9.57 20.43 -0.43
C PHE A 3 9.08 21.82 -0.84
N GLU A 4 8.97 22.72 0.12
CA GLU A 4 8.60 24.13 -0.13
C GLU A 4 9.56 24.80 -1.12
N ASP A 5 10.87 24.54 -1.01
CA ASP A 5 11.86 25.01 -1.98
C ASP A 5 11.67 24.36 -3.36
N GLN A 6 11.29 23.08 -3.43
CA GLN A 6 11.04 22.40 -4.71
C GLN A 6 9.79 22.94 -5.39
N VAL A 7 8.72 23.18 -4.63
CA VAL A 7 7.50 23.81 -5.13
C VAL A 7 7.80 25.24 -5.57
N ALA A 8 8.48 26.04 -4.74
CA ALA A 8 8.87 27.41 -5.09
C ALA A 8 9.72 27.46 -6.38
N THR A 9 10.73 26.59 -6.49
CA THR A 9 11.58 26.51 -7.68
C THR A 9 10.80 26.09 -8.95
N ALA A 10 9.87 25.13 -8.81
CA ALA A 10 9.02 24.69 -9.93
C ALA A 10 8.04 25.79 -10.35
N LEU A 11 7.58 26.60 -9.40
CA LEU A 11 6.69 27.72 -9.63
C LEU A 11 7.38 28.91 -10.30
N GLU A 12 8.61 29.20 -9.92
CA GLU A 12 9.43 30.25 -10.51
C GLU A 12 9.87 29.93 -11.95
N SER A 13 9.98 28.64 -12.29
CA SER A 13 10.50 28.21 -13.60
C SER A 13 9.43 27.95 -14.67
N HIS A 14 8.12 27.89 -14.35
CA HIS A 14 7.16 27.31 -15.26
C HIS A 14 5.79 27.99 -15.36
N ASP A 15 5.48 29.15 -14.94
CA ASP A 15 4.11 29.75 -15.02
C ASP A 15 2.97 28.71 -14.80
N PHE A 16 3.25 27.69 -13.94
CA PHE A 16 2.36 26.53 -13.81
C PHE A 16 1.13 26.87 -12.96
N PHE A 17 1.34 27.60 -11.87
CA PHE A 17 0.27 28.08 -11.01
C PHE A 17 0.06 29.59 -11.18
N ALA A 18 -1.17 30.06 -11.04
CA ALA A 18 -1.50 31.48 -11.01
C ALA A 18 -1.04 32.11 -9.67
N ALA A 19 -0.39 33.26 -9.72
CA ALA A 19 0.24 33.86 -8.56
C ALA A 19 -0.72 34.34 -7.45
N GLU A 20 -1.95 34.70 -7.81
CA GLU A 20 -2.92 35.27 -6.88
C GLU A 20 -3.90 34.24 -6.29
N GLU A 21 -3.91 33.02 -6.80
CA GLU A 21 -4.83 31.98 -6.37
C GLU A 21 -4.22 31.04 -5.33
N PRO A 22 -5.00 30.57 -4.34
CA PRO A 22 -4.47 29.69 -3.31
C PRO A 22 -4.08 28.31 -3.87
N ILE A 23 -2.98 27.77 -3.34
CA ILE A 23 -2.48 26.43 -3.65
C ILE A 23 -2.66 25.58 -2.40
N TYR A 24 -3.29 24.43 -2.54
CA TYR A 24 -3.55 23.48 -1.48
C TYR A 24 -2.58 22.32 -1.54
N VAL A 25 -1.82 22.10 -0.46
CA VAL A 25 -0.73 21.11 -0.45
C VAL A 25 -1.01 20.05 0.59
N SER A 26 -1.00 18.80 0.17
CA SER A 26 -1.06 17.64 1.05
C SER A 26 0.19 16.76 0.92
N ARG A 27 0.46 16.01 1.98
CA ARG A 27 1.55 15.05 2.07
C ARG A 27 1.02 13.70 2.50
N ALA A 28 1.44 12.64 1.80
CA ALA A 28 1.12 11.27 2.14
C ALA A 28 2.43 10.45 2.23
N PRO A 29 2.80 9.91 3.40
CA PRO A 29 3.99 9.11 3.56
C PRO A 29 3.85 7.75 2.88
N GLY A 30 4.98 7.07 2.64
CA GLY A 30 4.99 5.64 2.40
C GLY A 30 4.71 4.85 3.68
N ARG A 31 4.48 3.55 3.53
CA ARG A 31 4.35 2.63 4.67
C ARG A 31 5.27 1.42 4.52
N LEU A 32 5.69 0.90 5.64
CA LEU A 32 6.37 -0.38 5.75
C LEU A 32 5.39 -1.40 6.34
N ASP A 33 5.17 -2.49 5.63
CA ASP A 33 4.42 -3.62 6.17
C ASP A 33 5.32 -4.38 7.16
N VAL A 34 5.10 -4.15 8.44
CA VAL A 34 5.86 -4.81 9.50
C VAL A 34 5.39 -6.24 9.68
N MET A 35 4.08 -6.44 9.72
CA MET A 35 3.45 -7.76 9.80
C MET A 35 2.04 -7.74 9.15
N GLY A 36 1.68 -8.84 8.53
CA GLY A 36 0.35 -9.06 7.99
C GLY A 36 0.18 -8.66 6.52
N GLY A 37 1.27 -8.51 5.79
CA GLY A 37 1.20 -8.30 4.35
C GLY A 37 0.41 -9.42 3.66
N ASN A 38 -0.38 -9.06 2.65
CA ASN A 38 -1.20 -10.00 1.87
C ASN A 38 -2.25 -10.81 2.69
N VAL A 39 -2.63 -10.32 3.88
CA VAL A 39 -3.82 -10.85 4.58
C VAL A 39 -4.91 -9.79 4.75
N ASP A 40 -4.66 -8.57 4.33
CA ASP A 40 -5.62 -7.46 4.38
C ASP A 40 -6.87 -7.73 3.53
N TYR A 41 -6.70 -8.26 2.31
CA TYR A 41 -7.83 -8.64 1.46
C TYR A 41 -8.60 -9.87 1.96
N THR A 42 -8.00 -10.71 2.81
CA THR A 42 -8.66 -11.82 3.51
C THR A 42 -9.16 -11.44 4.91
N GLY A 43 -9.17 -10.14 5.24
CA GLY A 43 -9.72 -9.58 6.47
C GLY A 43 -8.80 -9.67 7.68
N GLY A 44 -7.52 -9.93 7.50
CA GLY A 44 -6.57 -10.15 8.58
C GLY A 44 -6.23 -8.93 9.41
N PHE A 45 -5.58 -9.18 10.54
CA PHE A 45 -4.99 -8.17 11.40
C PHE A 45 -3.59 -7.83 10.88
N VAL A 46 -3.26 -6.55 10.79
CA VAL A 46 -1.98 -6.05 10.26
C VAL A 46 -1.32 -5.05 11.20
N LEU A 47 0.00 -4.93 11.11
CA LEU A 47 0.81 -3.92 11.80
C LEU A 47 1.60 -3.13 10.77
N GLN A 48 1.27 -1.87 10.58
CA GLN A 48 1.86 -1.01 9.56
C GLN A 48 2.62 0.15 10.20
N GLY A 49 3.86 0.39 9.76
CA GLY A 49 4.67 1.54 10.16
C GLY A 49 4.76 2.58 9.05
N LEU A 50 4.72 3.87 9.38
CA LEU A 50 4.90 4.91 8.37
C LEU A 50 6.39 5.19 8.13
N LEU A 51 6.71 5.55 6.89
CA LEU A 51 8.03 5.99 6.47
C LEU A 51 8.20 7.51 6.61
N ARG A 52 9.43 7.97 6.53
CA ARG A 52 9.76 9.39 6.42
C ARG A 52 9.50 9.90 5.00
N GLU A 53 9.83 9.09 4.01
CA GLU A 53 9.64 9.37 2.59
C GLU A 53 8.15 9.48 2.26
N ALA A 54 7.81 10.42 1.37
CA ALA A 54 6.42 10.76 1.09
C ALA A 54 6.19 11.23 -0.35
N VAL A 55 4.94 11.19 -0.75
CA VAL A 55 4.43 11.89 -1.93
C VAL A 55 3.77 13.18 -1.48
N TRP A 56 4.03 14.25 -2.21
CA TRP A 56 3.45 15.57 -2.03
C TRP A 56 2.64 15.94 -3.27
N VAL A 57 1.46 16.49 -3.05
CA VAL A 57 0.62 16.99 -4.12
C VAL A 57 0.15 18.40 -3.79
N ALA A 58 0.46 19.34 -4.67
CA ALA A 58 -0.03 20.71 -4.64
C ALA A 58 -1.11 20.87 -5.69
N VAL A 59 -2.27 21.42 -5.33
CA VAL A 59 -3.44 21.60 -6.20
C VAL A 59 -3.87 23.05 -6.19
N GLN A 60 -4.08 23.62 -7.38
CA GLN A 60 -4.73 24.91 -7.58
C GLN A 60 -5.98 24.70 -8.41
N PRO A 61 -7.17 25.17 -7.96
CA PRO A 61 -8.40 25.04 -8.74
C PRO A 61 -8.37 25.89 -10.02
N ARG A 62 -9.06 25.44 -11.05
CA ARG A 62 -9.26 26.13 -12.34
C ARG A 62 -10.74 26.25 -12.65
N THR A 63 -11.12 27.24 -13.44
CA THR A 63 -12.52 27.51 -13.83
C THR A 63 -12.83 27.14 -15.28
N ASP A 64 -11.85 26.52 -16.00
CA ASP A 64 -11.97 26.20 -17.44
C ASP A 64 -12.14 24.71 -17.74
N GLY A 65 -12.36 23.88 -16.70
CA GLY A 65 -12.53 22.43 -16.83
C GLY A 65 -11.28 21.67 -17.24
N ARG A 66 -10.13 22.32 -17.37
CA ARG A 66 -8.84 21.67 -17.69
C ARG A 66 -8.21 21.06 -16.46
N VAL A 67 -7.54 19.94 -16.67
CA VAL A 67 -6.65 19.29 -15.68
C VAL A 67 -5.25 19.27 -16.28
N ARG A 68 -4.28 19.87 -15.58
CA ARG A 68 -2.87 19.79 -15.91
C ARG A 68 -2.12 19.16 -14.74
N ILE A 69 -1.32 18.17 -15.02
CA ILE A 69 -0.53 17.45 -14.01
C ILE A 69 0.94 17.58 -14.39
N PHE A 70 1.76 18.03 -13.46
CA PHE A 70 3.20 18.11 -13.62
C PHE A 70 3.91 17.33 -12.52
N ASN A 71 4.66 16.30 -12.92
CA ASN A 71 5.49 15.46 -12.05
C ASN A 71 6.90 15.39 -12.63
N PRO A 72 7.81 16.31 -12.26
CA PRO A 72 9.16 16.34 -12.81
C PRO A 72 9.96 15.07 -12.51
N GLY A 73 9.66 14.40 -11.37
CA GLY A 73 10.30 13.15 -10.98
C GLY A 73 9.97 11.95 -11.90
N ALA A 74 8.85 12.01 -12.62
CA ALA A 74 8.41 10.94 -13.53
C ALA A 74 9.41 10.67 -14.66
N ALA A 75 10.09 11.71 -15.14
CA ALA A 75 11.07 11.59 -16.23
C ALA A 75 12.24 10.64 -15.88
N ARG A 76 12.61 10.51 -14.60
CA ARG A 76 13.68 9.61 -14.14
C ARG A 76 13.37 8.13 -14.41
N PHE A 77 12.08 7.81 -14.55
CA PHE A 77 11.56 6.46 -14.79
C PHE A 77 11.12 6.27 -16.25
N GLY A 78 11.39 7.24 -17.14
CA GLY A 78 10.91 7.24 -18.52
C GLY A 78 9.40 7.45 -18.64
N TRP A 79 8.75 7.99 -17.61
CA TRP A 79 7.33 8.30 -17.60
C TRP A 79 7.05 9.71 -18.09
N ALA A 80 5.84 9.96 -18.60
CA ALA A 80 5.43 11.29 -19.03
C ALA A 80 5.39 12.24 -17.82
N PRO A 81 6.17 13.34 -17.83
CA PRO A 81 6.20 14.27 -16.71
C PRO A 81 5.02 15.25 -16.70
N CYS A 82 4.42 15.51 -17.87
CA CYS A 82 3.29 16.44 -18.05
C CYS A 82 2.12 15.71 -18.68
N ILE A 83 0.93 15.94 -18.13
CA ILE A 83 -0.33 15.39 -18.65
C ILE A 83 -1.38 16.49 -18.65
N GLU A 84 -2.09 16.64 -19.75
CA GLU A 84 -3.18 17.62 -19.89
C GLU A 84 -4.41 16.96 -20.51
N LEU A 85 -5.57 17.25 -19.92
CA LEU A 85 -6.87 16.79 -20.41
C LEU A 85 -7.99 17.73 -19.92
N THR A 86 -9.21 17.51 -20.41
CA THR A 86 -10.39 18.13 -19.84
C THR A 86 -11.06 17.16 -18.87
N LEU A 87 -11.61 17.66 -17.77
CA LEU A 87 -12.27 16.85 -16.74
C LEU A 87 -13.44 16.02 -17.29
N SER A 88 -14.10 16.52 -18.34
CA SER A 88 -15.18 15.80 -19.04
C SER A 88 -14.72 14.47 -19.68
N THR A 89 -13.42 14.32 -19.96
CA THR A 89 -12.84 13.07 -20.48
C THR A 89 -12.94 11.92 -19.47
N LEU A 90 -13.02 12.24 -18.17
CA LEU A 90 -13.16 11.29 -17.08
C LEU A 90 -14.65 10.95 -16.85
N SER A 91 -15.30 10.27 -17.81
CA SER A 91 -16.74 9.96 -17.76
C SER A 91 -17.04 8.73 -16.88
N ASP A 92 -16.15 7.76 -16.86
CA ASP A 92 -16.30 6.50 -16.15
C ASP A 92 -14.91 5.87 -15.86
N PRO A 93 -14.81 4.86 -14.98
CA PRO A 93 -13.54 4.21 -14.68
C PRO A 93 -12.81 3.62 -15.91
N ALA A 94 -13.56 3.13 -16.89
CA ALA A 94 -12.94 2.58 -18.11
C ALA A 94 -12.36 3.70 -18.99
N ALA A 95 -12.98 4.88 -19.01
CA ALA A 95 -12.45 6.05 -19.72
C ALA A 95 -11.13 6.52 -19.10
N VAL A 96 -11.03 6.56 -17.77
CA VAL A 96 -9.76 6.87 -17.06
C VAL A 96 -8.66 5.88 -17.46
N ARG A 97 -8.93 4.57 -17.35
CA ARG A 97 -7.96 3.54 -17.75
C ARG A 97 -7.57 3.63 -19.23
N ARG A 98 -8.54 3.87 -20.10
CA ARG A 98 -8.30 4.02 -21.54
C ARG A 98 -7.40 5.21 -21.84
N PHE A 99 -7.66 6.36 -21.22
CA PHE A 99 -6.80 7.54 -21.34
C PHE A 99 -5.37 7.23 -20.91
N CYS A 100 -5.15 6.64 -19.72
CA CYS A 100 -3.83 6.33 -19.20
C CYS A 100 -3.06 5.30 -20.06
N ARG A 101 -3.77 4.39 -20.74
CA ARG A 101 -3.15 3.41 -21.66
C ARG A 101 -2.76 4.04 -23.00
N GLN A 102 -3.57 4.98 -23.49
CA GLN A 102 -3.34 5.67 -24.77
C GLN A 102 -2.27 6.76 -24.67
N TYR A 103 -2.18 7.40 -23.51
CA TYR A 103 -1.17 8.43 -23.27
C TYR A 103 0.18 7.74 -22.93
N GLN A 104 1.17 7.93 -23.80
CA GLN A 104 2.44 7.22 -23.71
C GLN A 104 3.10 7.41 -22.32
N ASN A 105 3.41 6.30 -21.66
CA ASN A 105 4.09 6.26 -20.36
C ASN A 105 3.38 7.00 -19.22
N ALA A 106 2.05 7.12 -19.27
CA ALA A 106 1.23 7.82 -18.27
C ALA A 106 0.51 6.87 -17.26
N GLY A 107 0.90 5.61 -17.16
CA GLY A 107 0.23 4.64 -16.27
C GLY A 107 0.14 5.11 -14.82
N TRP A 108 1.15 5.80 -14.32
CA TRP A 108 1.15 6.36 -12.96
C TRP A 108 0.03 7.40 -12.73
N ALA A 109 -0.37 8.13 -13.77
CA ALA A 109 -1.40 9.16 -13.65
C ALA A 109 -2.80 8.58 -13.42
N CYS A 110 -3.00 7.28 -13.64
CA CYS A 110 -4.28 6.62 -13.38
C CYS A 110 -4.71 6.75 -11.91
N TYR A 111 -3.77 6.81 -10.98
CA TYR A 111 -4.02 7.05 -9.56
C TYR A 111 -4.51 8.48 -9.29
N VAL A 112 -3.87 9.47 -9.92
CA VAL A 112 -4.26 10.88 -9.81
C VAL A 112 -5.61 11.13 -10.49
N LEU A 113 -5.77 10.69 -11.73
CA LEU A 113 -7.01 10.87 -12.48
C LEU A 113 -8.17 10.08 -11.88
N GLY A 114 -7.89 8.92 -11.27
CA GLY A 114 -8.87 8.14 -10.53
C GLY A 114 -9.37 8.87 -9.28
N ALA A 115 -8.48 9.55 -8.55
CA ALA A 115 -8.82 10.39 -7.41
C ALA A 115 -9.72 11.57 -7.83
N LEU A 116 -9.37 12.27 -8.92
CA LEU A 116 -10.21 13.36 -9.47
C LEU A 116 -11.57 12.84 -9.96
N TYR A 117 -11.60 11.69 -10.63
CA TYR A 117 -12.83 11.03 -11.03
C TYR A 117 -13.73 10.72 -9.83
N PHE A 118 -13.16 10.17 -8.75
CA PHE A 118 -13.90 9.85 -7.52
C PHE A 118 -14.55 11.11 -6.93
N LEU A 119 -13.79 12.18 -6.73
CA LEU A 119 -14.30 13.44 -6.19
C LEU A 119 -15.39 14.04 -7.06
N LYS A 120 -15.18 14.08 -8.38
CA LYS A 120 -16.16 14.56 -9.35
C LYS A 120 -17.51 13.86 -9.23
N ASN A 121 -17.51 12.53 -9.11
CA ASN A 121 -18.74 11.74 -9.21
C ASN A 121 -19.40 11.42 -7.87
N ARG A 122 -18.69 11.60 -6.75
CA ARG A 122 -19.17 11.25 -5.41
C ARG A 122 -19.38 12.45 -4.49
N HIS A 123 -18.76 13.60 -4.81
CA HIS A 123 -18.74 14.78 -3.94
C HIS A 123 -19.15 16.07 -4.65
N GLU A 124 -19.95 15.96 -5.75
CA GLU A 124 -20.54 17.11 -6.45
C GLU A 124 -19.53 18.18 -6.91
N TRP A 125 -18.31 17.75 -7.23
CA TRP A 125 -17.33 18.67 -7.82
C TRP A 125 -17.89 19.21 -9.14
N ASP A 126 -17.98 20.53 -9.24
CA ASP A 126 -18.51 21.20 -10.43
C ASP A 126 -17.77 20.77 -11.70
N ASN A 127 -18.54 20.34 -12.70
CA ASN A 127 -17.99 19.87 -13.98
C ASN A 127 -17.29 20.97 -14.80
N THR A 128 -17.47 22.24 -14.44
CA THR A 128 -16.81 23.39 -15.08
C THR A 128 -15.45 23.70 -14.44
N SER A 129 -15.19 23.17 -13.24
CA SER A 129 -13.93 23.36 -12.53
C SER A 129 -12.90 22.32 -12.96
N GLY A 130 -11.67 22.76 -13.14
CA GLY A 130 -10.50 21.92 -13.37
C GLY A 130 -9.49 22.04 -12.25
N ALA A 131 -8.25 21.56 -12.48
CA ALA A 131 -7.18 21.71 -11.51
C ALA A 131 -5.79 21.68 -12.17
N ASP A 132 -4.88 22.45 -11.64
CA ASP A 132 -3.45 22.28 -11.84
C ASP A 132 -2.86 21.50 -10.67
N LEU A 133 -2.13 20.43 -10.96
CA LEU A 133 -1.54 19.55 -9.95
C LEU A 133 -0.02 19.45 -10.15
N PHE A 134 0.74 19.81 -9.11
CA PHE A 134 2.17 19.58 -9.06
C PHE A 134 2.47 18.43 -8.08
N ILE A 135 3.33 17.49 -8.49
CA ILE A 135 3.67 16.30 -7.71
C ILE A 135 5.18 16.24 -7.50
N ALA A 136 5.58 16.05 -6.24
CA ALA A 136 6.96 15.73 -5.88
C ALA A 136 6.97 14.50 -4.96
N SER A 137 8.03 13.70 -5.04
CA SER A 137 8.15 12.48 -4.24
C SER A 137 9.62 12.14 -3.99
N ASP A 138 9.94 11.87 -2.73
CA ASP A 138 11.16 11.15 -2.32
C ASP A 138 10.89 9.67 -2.02
N LEU A 139 9.62 9.25 -2.08
CA LEU A 139 9.20 7.85 -1.96
C LEU A 139 9.43 7.13 -3.30
N PRO A 140 10.32 6.10 -3.35
CA PRO A 140 10.61 5.41 -4.59
C PRO A 140 9.39 4.61 -5.08
N PRO A 141 9.02 4.71 -6.37
CA PRO A 141 7.93 3.94 -6.91
C PRO A 141 8.30 2.47 -7.08
N ASN A 142 7.30 1.60 -7.07
CA ASN A 142 7.45 0.17 -7.33
C ASN A 142 8.40 -0.60 -6.39
N LYS A 143 8.49 -0.19 -5.12
CA LYS A 143 9.34 -0.84 -4.10
C LYS A 143 8.56 -1.55 -2.99
N GLY A 144 7.24 -1.69 -3.11
CA GLY A 144 6.41 -2.32 -2.09
C GLY A 144 6.18 -1.44 -0.85
N VAL A 145 6.45 -0.15 -0.94
CA VAL A 145 6.27 0.85 0.13
C VAL A 145 5.04 1.74 -0.08
N SER A 146 4.08 1.28 -0.87
CA SER A 146 2.77 1.92 -1.15
C SER A 146 2.84 3.30 -1.77
N SER A 147 3.76 3.52 -2.71
CA SER A 147 3.83 4.79 -3.45
C SER A 147 2.56 5.12 -4.24
N SER A 148 1.82 4.12 -4.71
CA SER A 148 0.51 4.29 -5.38
C SER A 148 -0.55 4.82 -4.42
N ALA A 149 -0.70 4.18 -3.27
CA ALA A 149 -1.65 4.62 -2.25
C ALA A 149 -1.29 6.02 -1.73
N ALA A 150 0.00 6.31 -1.51
CA ALA A 150 0.46 7.64 -1.11
C ALA A 150 0.09 8.70 -2.16
N LEU A 151 0.31 8.43 -3.45
CA LEU A 151 -0.07 9.34 -4.54
C LEU A 151 -1.59 9.56 -4.59
N THR A 152 -2.37 8.49 -4.48
CA THR A 152 -3.84 8.55 -4.48
C THR A 152 -4.37 9.36 -3.30
N ILE A 153 -3.87 9.09 -2.08
CA ILE A 153 -4.30 9.75 -0.84
C ILE A 153 -3.91 11.24 -0.84
N ALA A 154 -2.66 11.56 -1.20
CA ALA A 154 -2.23 12.96 -1.29
C ALA A 154 -3.08 13.76 -2.30
N THR A 155 -3.39 13.14 -3.44
CA THR A 155 -4.26 13.76 -4.47
C THR A 155 -5.67 13.98 -3.96
N LEU A 156 -6.30 12.95 -3.37
CA LEU A 156 -7.64 13.07 -2.80
C LEU A 156 -7.70 14.18 -1.74
N LYS A 157 -6.73 14.23 -0.83
CA LYS A 157 -6.70 15.21 0.27
C LYS A 157 -6.51 16.64 -0.22
N ALA A 158 -5.52 16.87 -1.12
CA ALA A 158 -5.27 18.20 -1.66
C ALA A 158 -6.40 18.70 -2.57
N ALA A 159 -6.89 17.84 -3.47
CA ALA A 159 -7.93 18.19 -4.41
C ALA A 159 -9.29 18.41 -3.72
N SER A 160 -9.64 17.62 -2.70
CA SER A 160 -10.84 17.85 -1.91
C SER A 160 -10.81 19.21 -1.21
N ALA A 161 -9.70 19.57 -0.58
CA ALA A 161 -9.53 20.86 0.07
C ALA A 161 -9.62 22.03 -0.93
N ALA A 162 -9.00 21.90 -2.10
CA ALA A 162 -9.04 22.91 -3.16
C ALA A 162 -10.47 23.20 -3.65
N HIS A 163 -11.39 22.25 -3.48
CA HIS A 163 -12.80 22.39 -3.85
C HIS A 163 -13.76 22.51 -2.66
N GLY A 164 -13.22 22.82 -1.46
CA GLY A 164 -14.03 23.03 -0.27
C GLY A 164 -14.68 21.77 0.31
N ILE A 165 -14.24 20.58 -0.11
CA ILE A 165 -14.73 19.29 0.36
C ILE A 165 -13.90 18.89 1.58
N ASN A 166 -14.55 18.69 2.74
CA ASN A 166 -13.88 18.13 3.91
C ASN A 166 -13.87 16.61 3.82
N PHE A 167 -12.67 16.01 3.72
CA PHE A 167 -12.50 14.59 3.47
C PHE A 167 -11.27 14.05 4.20
N ASP A 168 -11.50 13.22 5.21
CA ASP A 168 -10.48 12.72 6.13
C ASP A 168 -10.84 11.35 6.71
N GLY A 169 -10.00 10.85 7.59
CA GLY A 169 -10.19 9.63 8.35
C GLY A 169 -10.34 8.38 7.49
N ILE A 170 -11.13 7.45 8.02
CA ILE A 170 -11.44 6.19 7.33
C ILE A 170 -12.12 6.42 5.98
N ALA A 171 -12.92 7.48 5.83
CA ALA A 171 -13.58 7.79 4.58
C ALA A 171 -12.55 8.06 3.46
N LEU A 172 -11.50 8.81 3.76
CA LEU A 172 -10.38 9.07 2.84
C LEU A 172 -9.63 7.77 2.49
N ALA A 173 -9.36 6.91 3.48
CA ALA A 173 -8.69 5.62 3.25
C ALA A 173 -9.53 4.70 2.34
N VAL A 174 -10.84 4.58 2.61
CA VAL A 174 -11.78 3.79 1.80
C VAL A 174 -11.90 4.33 0.39
N ALA A 175 -11.91 5.66 0.21
CA ALA A 175 -11.91 6.26 -1.12
C ALA A 175 -10.63 5.95 -1.90
N GLY A 176 -9.47 6.01 -1.25
CA GLY A 176 -8.21 5.61 -1.84
C GLY A 176 -8.22 4.15 -2.32
N GLN A 177 -8.70 3.23 -1.49
CA GLN A 177 -8.88 1.83 -1.86
C GLN A 177 -9.87 1.68 -3.04
N TRP A 178 -10.99 2.40 -3.00
CA TRP A 178 -11.97 2.37 -4.08
C TRP A 178 -11.36 2.84 -5.41
N VAL A 179 -10.58 3.91 -5.39
CA VAL A 179 -9.86 4.41 -6.58
C VAL A 179 -8.94 3.33 -7.15
N GLU A 180 -8.12 2.70 -6.31
CA GLU A 180 -7.20 1.66 -6.76
C GLU A 180 -7.93 0.44 -7.31
N ASN A 181 -8.95 -0.05 -6.62
CA ASN A 181 -9.67 -1.25 -7.02
C ASN A 181 -10.58 -1.01 -8.25
N VAL A 182 -11.38 0.06 -8.22
CA VAL A 182 -12.44 0.26 -9.23
C VAL A 182 -11.93 1.07 -10.43
N VAL A 183 -11.13 2.11 -10.21
CA VAL A 183 -10.67 2.97 -11.30
C VAL A 183 -9.37 2.44 -11.91
N VAL A 184 -8.34 2.20 -11.09
CA VAL A 184 -7.05 1.72 -11.60
C VAL A 184 -7.14 0.25 -12.02
N GLY A 185 -7.91 -0.56 -11.28
CA GLY A 185 -8.03 -2.01 -11.46
C GLY A 185 -6.92 -2.78 -10.74
N ALA A 186 -6.33 -2.19 -9.69
CA ALA A 186 -5.35 -2.85 -8.83
C ALA A 186 -6.08 -3.57 -7.69
N ALA A 187 -5.92 -4.88 -7.60
CA ALA A 187 -6.54 -5.69 -6.56
C ALA A 187 -5.82 -5.52 -5.22
N CYS A 188 -6.17 -4.50 -4.41
CA CYS A 188 -5.58 -4.25 -3.09
C CYS A 188 -6.61 -4.38 -1.96
N GLY A 189 -6.13 -4.60 -0.71
CA GLY A 189 -6.93 -4.43 0.50
C GLY A 189 -6.86 -2.98 1.00
N ILE A 190 -7.23 -2.76 2.29
CA ILE A 190 -7.35 -1.40 2.87
C ILE A 190 -6.08 -0.97 3.63
N MET A 191 -5.16 -1.88 3.93
CA MET A 191 -4.07 -1.63 4.89
C MET A 191 -3.20 -0.44 4.51
N ASP A 192 -2.88 -0.28 3.23
CA ASP A 192 -2.00 0.74 2.72
C ASP A 192 -2.58 2.14 2.92
N GLN A 193 -3.80 2.33 2.46
CA GLN A 193 -4.50 3.60 2.54
C GLN A 193 -4.81 3.98 3.99
N ALA A 194 -5.25 3.01 4.81
CA ALA A 194 -5.52 3.25 6.23
C ALA A 194 -4.24 3.64 6.99
N ALA A 195 -3.11 2.96 6.74
CA ALA A 195 -1.84 3.30 7.36
C ALA A 195 -1.39 4.72 6.99
N ILE A 196 -1.42 5.05 5.69
CA ILE A 196 -0.99 6.35 5.15
C ILE A 196 -1.85 7.50 5.70
N VAL A 197 -3.15 7.29 5.86
CA VAL A 197 -4.06 8.31 6.37
C VAL A 197 -3.94 8.47 7.87
N LEU A 198 -3.99 7.37 8.64
CA LEU A 198 -4.26 7.35 10.08
C LEU A 198 -3.04 7.01 10.95
N GLY A 199 -1.94 6.59 10.34
CA GLY A 199 -0.73 6.24 11.08
C GLY A 199 -0.08 7.45 11.75
N TRP A 200 0.81 7.18 12.70
CA TRP A 200 1.49 8.19 13.49
C TRP A 200 2.99 7.94 13.56
N LYS A 201 3.76 9.02 13.67
CA LYS A 201 5.21 8.95 13.79
C LYS A 201 5.64 8.08 14.97
N ASN A 202 6.58 7.15 14.73
CA ASN A 202 7.12 6.20 15.71
C ASN A 202 6.08 5.23 16.32
N HIS A 203 4.93 5.06 15.67
CA HIS A 203 3.91 4.10 16.06
C HIS A 203 3.65 3.12 14.93
N LEU A 204 3.22 1.93 15.29
CA LEU A 204 2.57 1.02 14.37
C LEU A 204 1.05 1.27 14.41
N LEU A 205 0.40 1.14 13.26
CA LEU A 205 -1.05 1.10 13.16
C LEU A 205 -1.51 -0.36 13.19
N PRO A 206 -2.14 -0.82 14.29
CA PRO A 206 -2.80 -2.10 14.33
C PRO A 206 -4.19 -1.96 13.72
N LEU A 207 -4.47 -2.75 12.69
CA LEU A 207 -5.73 -2.69 11.93
C LEU A 207 -6.27 -4.07 11.67
N LEU A 208 -7.53 -4.31 12.02
CA LEU A 208 -8.31 -5.44 11.49
C LEU A 208 -8.93 -4.99 10.17
N CYS A 209 -8.49 -5.59 9.06
CA CYS A 209 -8.82 -5.09 7.73
C CYS A 209 -10.28 -5.29 7.32
N GLN A 210 -10.97 -6.25 7.89
CA GLN A 210 -12.42 -6.42 7.74
C GLN A 210 -13.05 -6.61 9.13
N PRO A 211 -13.95 -5.73 9.54
CA PRO A 211 -14.66 -4.68 8.77
C PRO A 211 -13.94 -3.31 8.68
N CYS A 212 -12.62 -3.24 8.76
CA CYS A 212 -11.80 -2.03 8.88
C CYS A 212 -11.90 -1.40 10.27
N GLN A 213 -11.46 -2.17 11.26
CA GLN A 213 -11.48 -1.75 12.66
C GLN A 213 -10.08 -1.33 13.12
N LEU A 214 -9.95 -0.05 13.49
CA LEU A 214 -8.74 0.48 14.08
C LEU A 214 -8.62 0.02 15.54
N HIS A 215 -7.40 -0.35 15.92
CA HIS A 215 -7.00 -0.52 17.31
C HIS A 215 -6.16 0.68 17.76
N PRO A 216 -5.94 0.88 19.07
CA PRO A 216 -5.06 1.93 19.55
C PRO A 216 -3.69 1.85 18.88
N LEU A 217 -3.15 3.02 18.51
CA LEU A 217 -1.79 3.08 17.96
C LEU A 217 -0.80 2.48 18.95
N LEU A 218 0.10 1.64 18.44
CA LEU A 218 1.13 0.98 19.23
C LEU A 218 2.44 1.75 19.12
N GLU A 219 2.80 2.46 20.19
CA GLU A 219 4.10 3.11 20.27
C GLU A 219 5.21 2.05 20.32
N LEU A 220 6.21 2.17 19.44
CA LEU A 220 7.36 1.28 19.49
C LEU A 220 8.15 1.52 20.78
N PRO A 221 8.56 0.46 21.53
CA PRO A 221 9.45 0.60 22.66
C PRO A 221 10.67 1.45 22.31
N HIS A 222 11.14 2.26 23.27
CA HIS A 222 12.14 3.31 23.04
C HIS A 222 13.42 2.82 22.36
N ASP A 223 13.82 1.58 22.60
CA ASP A 223 15.03 0.95 22.07
C ASP A 223 14.78 0.12 20.80
N ILE A 224 13.54 -0.21 20.46
CA ILE A 224 13.20 -0.97 19.24
C ILE A 224 13.15 -0.04 18.02
N ARG A 225 13.74 -0.52 16.93
CA ARG A 225 13.70 0.16 15.61
C ARG A 225 13.31 -0.82 14.53
N ILE A 226 12.73 -0.26 13.48
CA ILE A 226 12.42 -0.98 12.25
C ILE A 226 13.00 -0.15 11.09
N TRP A 227 13.82 -0.81 10.28
CA TRP A 227 14.37 -0.25 9.04
C TRP A 227 13.81 -0.99 7.85
N GLY A 228 13.90 -0.38 6.67
CA GLY A 228 13.67 -1.06 5.41
C GLY A 228 14.93 -1.01 4.55
N ILE A 229 15.30 -2.11 3.90
CA ILE A 229 16.36 -2.12 2.87
C ILE A 229 15.72 -2.48 1.53
N ASP A 230 15.92 -1.63 0.50
CA ASP A 230 15.50 -1.92 -0.87
C ASP A 230 16.26 -3.14 -1.40
N SER A 231 15.55 -4.18 -1.78
CA SER A 231 16.15 -5.38 -2.39
C SER A 231 16.69 -5.14 -3.80
N MET A 232 16.41 -3.98 -4.38
CA MET A 232 16.75 -3.61 -5.76
C MET A 232 16.20 -4.59 -6.83
N ALA A 233 15.37 -5.56 -6.43
CA ALA A 233 14.75 -6.49 -7.35
C ALA A 233 13.81 -5.75 -8.34
N PRO A 234 13.84 -6.11 -9.63
CA PRO A 234 12.90 -5.56 -10.60
C PRO A 234 11.47 -6.07 -10.33
N ARG A 235 10.51 -5.16 -10.26
CA ARG A 235 9.11 -5.47 -9.91
C ARG A 235 8.28 -6.12 -11.04
N ALA A 236 8.82 -6.41 -12.21
CA ALA A 236 8.05 -6.92 -13.35
C ALA A 236 7.35 -8.27 -13.09
N THR A 237 7.84 -9.07 -12.13
CA THR A 237 7.25 -10.36 -11.72
C THR A 237 6.28 -10.24 -10.53
N SER A 238 6.27 -9.14 -9.81
CA SER A 238 5.59 -9.01 -8.53
C SER A 238 4.07 -8.87 -8.61
N SER A 239 3.53 -8.22 -9.63
CA SER A 239 2.07 -8.07 -9.77
C SER A 239 1.39 -9.41 -10.05
N ARG A 240 1.98 -10.24 -10.91
CA ARG A 240 1.42 -11.57 -11.25
C ARG A 240 1.47 -12.53 -10.06
N SER A 241 2.58 -12.55 -9.32
CA SER A 241 2.70 -13.39 -8.11
C SER A 241 1.69 -12.96 -7.03
N TYR A 242 1.52 -11.65 -6.83
CA TYR A 242 0.51 -11.11 -5.92
C TYR A 242 -0.91 -11.51 -6.31
N GLU A 243 -1.31 -11.32 -7.58
CA GLU A 243 -2.63 -11.68 -8.07
C GLU A 243 -2.87 -13.20 -7.99
N THR A 244 -1.85 -14.02 -8.28
CA THR A 244 -1.92 -15.48 -8.15
C THR A 244 -2.13 -15.90 -6.69
N ALA A 245 -1.38 -15.35 -5.74
CA ALA A 245 -1.52 -15.67 -4.31
C ALA A 245 -2.87 -15.22 -3.76
N ARG A 246 -3.36 -14.04 -4.17
CA ARG A 246 -4.69 -13.56 -3.81
C ARG A 246 -5.78 -14.47 -4.37
N ALA A 247 -5.73 -14.77 -5.65
CA ALA A 247 -6.69 -15.70 -6.27
C ALA A 247 -6.66 -17.07 -5.60
N ALA A 248 -5.46 -17.61 -5.26
CA ALA A 248 -5.32 -18.88 -4.56
C ALA A 248 -5.99 -18.86 -3.18
N ALA A 249 -5.89 -17.76 -2.43
CA ALA A 249 -6.56 -17.63 -1.14
C ALA A 249 -8.09 -17.64 -1.31
N PHE A 250 -8.64 -16.94 -2.31
CA PHE A 250 -10.09 -16.92 -2.56
C PHE A 250 -10.61 -18.20 -3.23
N ILE A 251 -9.80 -18.89 -4.03
CA ILE A 251 -10.08 -20.27 -4.47
C ILE A 251 -10.27 -21.17 -3.22
N GLY A 252 -9.30 -21.11 -2.31
CA GLY A 252 -9.37 -21.88 -1.07
C GLY A 252 -10.56 -21.52 -0.22
N TYR A 253 -10.86 -20.24 -0.04
CA TYR A 253 -12.08 -19.79 0.66
C TYR A 253 -13.36 -20.36 0.03
N LYS A 254 -13.50 -20.31 -1.29
CA LYS A 254 -14.66 -20.91 -2.00
C LYS A 254 -14.75 -22.40 -1.77
N LEU A 255 -13.62 -23.14 -1.79
CA LEU A 255 -13.60 -24.57 -1.49
C LEU A 255 -14.00 -24.87 -0.05
N LEU A 256 -13.53 -24.09 0.93
CA LEU A 256 -13.93 -24.24 2.33
C LEU A 256 -15.44 -24.01 2.51
N CYS A 257 -15.99 -22.97 1.89
CA CYS A 257 -17.43 -22.72 1.89
C CYS A 257 -18.20 -23.92 1.33
N ARG A 258 -17.76 -24.50 0.22
CA ARG A 258 -18.38 -25.69 -0.38
C ARG A 258 -18.29 -26.91 0.55
N TYR A 259 -17.19 -27.11 1.26
CA TYR A 259 -17.06 -28.21 2.23
C TYR A 259 -18.05 -28.12 3.38
N GLU A 260 -18.50 -26.90 3.71
CA GLU A 260 -19.50 -26.64 4.75
C GLU A 260 -20.92 -26.43 4.19
N GLY A 261 -21.13 -26.58 2.88
CA GLY A 261 -22.43 -26.35 2.24
C GLY A 261 -22.87 -24.89 2.23
N ILE A 262 -21.90 -23.95 2.27
CA ILE A 262 -22.13 -22.50 2.29
C ILE A 262 -21.91 -21.94 0.89
N GLU A 263 -22.79 -21.05 0.43
CA GLU A 263 -22.60 -20.26 -0.78
C GLU A 263 -22.31 -18.80 -0.40
N PRO A 264 -21.11 -18.26 -0.70
CA PRO A 264 -20.81 -16.85 -0.48
C PRO A 264 -21.70 -15.95 -1.34
N THR A 265 -22.18 -14.85 -0.76
CA THR A 265 -23.04 -13.87 -1.45
C THR A 265 -22.39 -12.48 -1.46
N PRO A 266 -22.69 -11.63 -2.45
CA PRO A 266 -22.23 -10.24 -2.44
C PRO A 266 -22.66 -9.50 -1.16
N ASP A 267 -21.75 -8.77 -0.55
CA ASP A 267 -22.01 -7.92 0.62
C ASP A 267 -22.51 -6.54 0.17
N ALA A 268 -23.84 -6.36 0.18
CA ALA A 268 -24.46 -5.11 -0.23
C ALA A 268 -24.18 -3.92 0.72
N ALA A 269 -23.72 -4.17 1.94
CA ALA A 269 -23.41 -3.13 2.92
C ALA A 269 -21.97 -2.60 2.77
N SER A 270 -21.10 -3.29 2.06
CA SER A 270 -19.72 -2.89 1.87
C SER A 270 -19.57 -1.78 0.81
N PRO A 271 -18.83 -0.70 1.11
CA PRO A 271 -18.52 0.34 0.12
C PRO A 271 -17.58 -0.16 -0.99
N ILE A 272 -16.82 -1.22 -0.72
CA ILE A 272 -15.95 -1.90 -1.67
C ILE A 272 -16.59 -3.25 -2.02
N PRO A 273 -16.72 -3.60 -3.32
CA PRO A 273 -17.24 -4.91 -3.72
C PRO A 273 -16.51 -6.05 -3.01
N ARG A 274 -17.27 -6.94 -2.37
CA ARG A 274 -16.76 -8.16 -1.72
C ARG A 274 -17.87 -9.18 -1.52
N PHE A 275 -17.50 -10.39 -1.13
CA PHE A 275 -18.43 -11.44 -0.74
C PHE A 275 -18.44 -11.62 0.78
N THR A 276 -19.53 -12.15 1.29
CA THR A 276 -19.72 -12.52 2.71
C THR A 276 -20.41 -13.88 2.83
N ASP A 277 -20.31 -14.51 4.01
CA ASP A 277 -20.95 -15.77 4.35
C ASP A 277 -21.35 -15.80 5.83
N ALA A 278 -22.19 -16.78 6.20
CA ALA A 278 -22.74 -16.89 7.56
C ALA A 278 -21.72 -17.42 8.60
N ARG A 279 -20.58 -17.98 8.19
CA ARG A 279 -19.61 -18.61 9.09
C ARG A 279 -18.37 -17.77 9.34
N TRP A 280 -17.76 -17.27 8.27
CA TRP A 280 -16.50 -16.52 8.30
C TRP A 280 -16.66 -15.06 7.87
N SER A 281 -17.90 -14.64 7.56
CA SER A 281 -18.20 -13.26 7.12
C SER A 281 -17.34 -12.80 5.92
N GLY A 282 -17.00 -13.72 5.01
CA GLY A 282 -16.17 -13.44 3.85
C GLY A 282 -14.65 -13.39 4.13
N SER A 283 -14.21 -13.77 5.33
CA SER A 283 -12.82 -13.57 5.77
C SER A 283 -12.17 -14.87 6.24
N LEU A 284 -11.10 -15.29 5.55
CA LEU A 284 -10.26 -16.43 5.97
C LEU A 284 -9.62 -16.20 7.34
N SER A 285 -9.37 -14.95 7.72
CA SER A 285 -8.77 -14.60 9.01
C SER A 285 -9.69 -14.85 10.20
N ASN A 286 -10.97 -15.11 9.97
CA ASN A 286 -11.92 -15.57 10.99
C ASN A 286 -11.86 -17.08 11.26
N LEU A 287 -11.13 -17.84 10.44
CA LEU A 287 -10.88 -19.26 10.68
C LEU A 287 -9.67 -19.41 11.63
N GLN A 288 -9.86 -20.18 12.71
CA GLN A 288 -8.78 -20.41 13.67
C GLN A 288 -7.74 -21.42 13.15
N PRO A 289 -6.42 -21.22 13.38
CA PRO A 289 -5.37 -22.13 12.93
C PRO A 289 -5.58 -23.60 13.35
N SER A 290 -6.02 -23.84 14.58
CA SER A 290 -6.32 -25.20 15.09
C SER A 290 -7.47 -25.85 14.34
N GLU A 291 -8.53 -25.12 14.05
CA GLU A 291 -9.66 -25.60 13.25
C GLU A 291 -9.22 -25.87 11.80
N PHE A 292 -8.46 -24.96 11.20
CA PHE A 292 -7.91 -25.13 9.87
C PHE A 292 -7.12 -26.44 9.76
N ARG A 293 -6.15 -26.63 10.65
CA ARG A 293 -5.28 -27.82 10.63
C ARG A 293 -6.04 -29.13 10.84
N SER A 294 -7.02 -29.15 11.76
CA SER A 294 -7.74 -30.37 12.08
C SER A 294 -8.84 -30.75 11.10
N ARG A 295 -9.46 -29.78 10.41
CA ARG A 295 -10.67 -30.01 9.60
C ARG A 295 -10.47 -29.82 8.11
N TYR A 296 -9.58 -28.93 7.71
CA TYR A 296 -9.55 -28.44 6.33
C TYR A 296 -8.23 -28.64 5.59
N GLU A 297 -7.10 -28.54 6.29
CA GLU A 297 -5.79 -28.50 5.64
C GLU A 297 -5.55 -29.73 4.74
N SER A 298 -5.84 -30.94 5.22
CA SER A 298 -5.66 -32.17 4.42
C SER A 298 -6.67 -32.33 3.29
N ARG A 299 -7.78 -31.59 3.32
CA ARG A 299 -8.84 -31.62 2.29
C ARG A 299 -8.57 -30.65 1.15
N LEU A 300 -7.78 -29.58 1.40
CA LEU A 300 -7.40 -28.63 0.36
C LEU A 300 -6.29 -29.24 -0.52
N PRO A 301 -6.37 -29.09 -1.85
CA PRO A 301 -5.28 -29.44 -2.73
C PRO A 301 -4.05 -28.58 -2.43
N GLU A 302 -2.87 -29.12 -2.60
CA GLU A 302 -1.63 -28.37 -2.49
C GLU A 302 -1.57 -27.32 -3.61
N PHE A 303 -1.76 -27.80 -4.85
CA PHE A 303 -1.93 -26.97 -6.03
C PHE A 303 -3.22 -27.33 -6.73
N LEU A 304 -3.82 -26.38 -7.43
CA LEU A 304 -5.02 -26.57 -8.23
C LEU A 304 -4.91 -25.71 -9.50
N SER A 305 -5.12 -26.32 -10.66
CA SER A 305 -5.18 -25.55 -11.90
C SER A 305 -6.46 -24.71 -11.98
N GLY A 306 -6.36 -23.56 -12.64
CA GLY A 306 -7.53 -22.70 -12.86
C GLY A 306 -8.63 -23.43 -13.64
N GLN A 307 -8.27 -24.28 -14.59
CA GLN A 307 -9.23 -25.07 -15.37
C GLN A 307 -10.03 -26.05 -14.47
N GLU A 308 -9.35 -26.78 -13.59
CA GLU A 308 -10.02 -27.72 -12.65
C GLU A 308 -10.90 -26.98 -11.68
N PHE A 309 -10.43 -25.84 -11.13
CA PHE A 309 -11.22 -25.01 -10.24
C PHE A 309 -12.50 -24.50 -10.91
N LEU A 310 -12.39 -23.89 -12.09
CA LEU A 310 -13.54 -23.38 -12.84
C LEU A 310 -14.55 -24.49 -13.17
N ALA A 311 -14.09 -25.67 -13.53
CA ALA A 311 -14.94 -26.83 -13.80
C ALA A 311 -15.71 -27.30 -12.55
N CYS A 312 -15.10 -27.22 -11.36
CA CYS A 312 -15.72 -27.70 -10.13
C CYS A 312 -16.51 -26.65 -9.36
N ALA A 313 -16.15 -25.36 -9.41
CA ALA A 313 -16.70 -24.29 -8.58
C ALA A 313 -17.26 -23.10 -9.37
N GLY A 314 -17.03 -23.03 -10.66
CA GLY A 314 -17.49 -21.96 -11.56
C GLY A 314 -16.68 -20.68 -11.43
N ASP A 315 -16.62 -20.08 -10.24
CA ASP A 315 -15.83 -18.87 -9.98
C ASP A 315 -15.48 -18.79 -8.48
N HIS A 316 -14.49 -17.95 -8.16
CA HIS A 316 -14.10 -17.66 -6.78
C HIS A 316 -14.84 -16.41 -6.24
N ALA A 317 -14.77 -16.20 -4.93
CA ALA A 317 -15.49 -15.13 -4.25
C ALA A 317 -14.59 -13.86 -4.11
N ASP A 318 -13.90 -13.44 -5.18
CA ASP A 318 -13.12 -12.20 -5.24
C ASP A 318 -13.49 -11.38 -6.48
N PRO A 319 -14.04 -10.16 -6.33
CA PRO A 319 -14.45 -9.34 -7.47
C PRO A 319 -13.28 -8.65 -8.20
N PHE A 320 -12.04 -8.77 -7.71
CA PHE A 320 -10.89 -8.02 -8.23
C PHE A 320 -9.82 -8.86 -8.91
N THR A 321 -9.88 -10.18 -8.78
CA THR A 321 -9.01 -11.10 -9.52
C THR A 321 -9.82 -11.99 -10.46
N THR A 322 -9.18 -12.50 -11.49
CA THR A 322 -9.78 -13.46 -12.41
C THR A 322 -8.97 -14.74 -12.40
N ILE A 323 -9.65 -15.88 -12.58
CA ILE A 323 -8.99 -17.18 -12.67
C ILE A 323 -8.49 -17.39 -14.10
N ASP A 324 -7.18 -17.50 -14.26
CA ASP A 324 -6.56 -17.94 -15.51
C ASP A 324 -6.61 -19.47 -15.57
N PRO A 325 -7.34 -20.08 -16.53
CA PRO A 325 -7.44 -21.55 -16.64
C PRO A 325 -6.08 -22.25 -16.78
N ALA A 326 -5.10 -21.57 -17.37
CA ALA A 326 -3.77 -22.12 -17.62
C ALA A 326 -2.79 -22.00 -16.43
N ASN A 327 -3.18 -21.26 -15.38
CA ASN A 327 -2.33 -21.03 -14.21
C ASN A 327 -2.53 -22.11 -13.14
N GLU A 328 -1.48 -22.39 -12.39
CA GLU A 328 -1.50 -23.21 -11.17
C GLU A 328 -1.52 -22.33 -9.92
N TYR A 329 -2.37 -22.66 -8.95
CA TYR A 329 -2.60 -21.87 -7.75
C TYR A 329 -2.19 -22.67 -6.51
N PRO A 330 -1.30 -22.14 -5.62
CA PRO A 330 -0.85 -22.81 -4.40
C PRO A 330 -1.92 -22.66 -3.28
N VAL A 331 -3.05 -23.35 -3.45
CA VAL A 331 -4.28 -23.13 -2.66
C VAL A 331 -4.07 -23.38 -1.17
N ARG A 332 -3.47 -24.53 -0.81
CA ARG A 332 -3.26 -24.87 0.59
C ARG A 332 -2.33 -23.90 1.30
N ALA A 333 -1.24 -23.52 0.65
CA ALA A 333 -0.28 -22.57 1.19
C ALA A 333 -0.89 -21.18 1.38
N ALA A 334 -1.66 -20.69 0.41
CA ALA A 334 -2.32 -19.38 0.47
C ALA A 334 -3.37 -19.30 1.60
N VAL A 335 -4.18 -20.35 1.78
CA VAL A 335 -5.14 -20.41 2.90
C VAL A 335 -4.43 -20.52 4.23
N ARG A 336 -3.43 -21.41 4.35
CA ARG A 336 -2.62 -21.54 5.57
C ARG A 336 -2.01 -20.19 5.96
N TYR A 337 -1.43 -19.50 4.99
CA TYR A 337 -0.85 -18.19 5.22
C TYR A 337 -1.88 -17.21 5.79
N ALA A 338 -3.03 -17.04 5.12
CA ALA A 338 -4.09 -16.12 5.56
C ALA A 338 -4.57 -16.39 6.99
N VAL A 339 -4.70 -17.67 7.36
CA VAL A 339 -5.17 -18.11 8.68
C VAL A 339 -4.10 -17.94 9.75
N GLU A 340 -2.88 -18.43 9.50
CA GLU A 340 -1.79 -18.43 10.48
C GLU A 340 -1.14 -17.06 10.66
N GLU A 341 -1.03 -16.28 9.59
CA GLU A 341 -0.46 -14.94 9.66
C GLU A 341 -1.28 -14.01 10.55
N ASN A 342 -2.61 -14.10 10.49
CA ASN A 342 -3.47 -13.37 11.40
C ASN A 342 -3.14 -13.63 12.88
N MET A 343 -2.78 -14.88 13.24
CA MET A 343 -2.35 -15.23 14.60
C MET A 343 -0.93 -14.70 14.89
N ARG A 344 0.02 -14.82 13.94
CA ARG A 344 1.38 -14.30 14.09
C ARG A 344 1.35 -12.80 14.37
N VAL A 345 0.57 -12.03 13.60
CA VAL A 345 0.44 -10.57 13.77
C VAL A 345 -0.10 -10.23 15.15
N ARG A 346 -1.16 -10.91 15.62
CA ARG A 346 -1.73 -10.70 16.97
C ARG A 346 -0.72 -11.04 18.07
N THR A 347 0.09 -12.07 17.85
CA THR A 347 1.15 -12.44 18.80
C THR A 347 2.25 -11.38 18.85
N VAL A 348 2.71 -10.88 17.70
CA VAL A 348 3.71 -9.79 17.64
C VAL A 348 3.16 -8.52 18.29
N HIS A 349 1.89 -8.17 18.04
CA HIS A 349 1.24 -7.03 18.69
C HIS A 349 1.29 -7.15 20.22
N GLY A 350 0.84 -8.27 20.77
CA GLY A 350 0.87 -8.47 22.23
C GLY A 350 2.28 -8.53 22.81
N LEU A 351 3.27 -9.06 22.07
CA LEU A 351 4.68 -9.07 22.51
C LEU A 351 5.26 -7.65 22.51
N LEU A 352 4.92 -6.80 21.54
CA LEU A 352 5.35 -5.40 21.51
C LEU A 352 4.70 -4.58 22.63
N GLU A 353 3.41 -4.80 22.92
CA GLU A 353 2.76 -4.19 24.10
C GLU A 353 3.43 -4.62 25.40
N ALA A 354 3.75 -5.90 25.56
CA ALA A 354 4.47 -6.39 26.73
C ALA A 354 5.89 -5.81 26.80
N ALA A 355 6.60 -5.68 25.68
CA ALA A 355 7.93 -5.09 25.62
C ALA A 355 7.94 -3.62 26.04
N ALA A 356 6.90 -2.86 25.73
CA ALA A 356 6.75 -1.47 26.16
C ALA A 356 6.65 -1.32 27.68
N VAL A 357 6.15 -2.36 28.39
CA VAL A 357 5.95 -2.36 29.84
C VAL A 357 7.13 -3.01 30.58
N SER A 358 7.62 -4.16 30.09
CA SER A 358 8.60 -5.01 30.81
C SER A 358 10.03 -4.94 30.26
N GLY A 359 10.24 -4.19 29.17
CA GLY A 359 11.49 -4.18 28.42
C GLY A 359 11.53 -5.25 27.33
N ALA A 360 12.37 -5.01 26.34
CA ALA A 360 12.41 -5.80 25.11
C ALA A 360 13.38 -7.01 25.12
N ASP A 361 14.28 -7.13 26.11
CA ASP A 361 15.43 -8.05 26.06
C ASP A 361 15.08 -9.50 25.77
N ASN A 362 14.07 -10.04 26.45
CA ASN A 362 13.63 -11.42 26.26
C ASN A 362 12.55 -11.58 25.17
N LEU A 363 11.95 -10.48 24.71
CA LEU A 363 10.83 -10.53 23.77
C LEU A 363 11.26 -10.25 22.33
N LEU A 364 12.31 -9.45 22.14
CA LEU A 364 12.80 -9.08 20.81
C LEU A 364 13.23 -10.30 19.97
N PRO A 365 13.95 -11.30 20.50
CA PRO A 365 14.25 -12.52 19.74
C PRO A 365 13.01 -13.31 19.34
N LEU A 366 11.94 -13.34 20.18
CA LEU A 366 10.69 -14.01 19.85
C LEU A 366 9.93 -13.28 18.74
N ILE A 367 9.89 -11.95 18.81
CA ILE A 367 9.30 -11.12 17.76
C ILE A 367 10.05 -11.36 16.44
N GLY A 368 11.39 -11.35 16.49
CA GLY A 368 12.23 -11.60 15.33
C GLY A 368 12.00 -12.96 14.69
N GLU A 369 11.90 -14.02 15.49
CA GLU A 369 11.60 -15.37 15.01
C GLU A 369 10.24 -15.42 14.30
N ILE A 370 9.19 -14.74 14.83
CA ILE A 370 7.88 -14.71 14.20
C ILE A 370 7.93 -13.96 12.86
N LEU A 371 8.74 -12.89 12.74
CA LEU A 371 8.97 -12.21 11.46
C LEU A 371 9.60 -13.16 10.44
N CYS A 372 10.60 -13.95 10.85
CA CYS A 372 11.23 -14.94 9.98
C CYS A 372 10.27 -16.04 9.53
N GLN A 373 9.40 -16.54 10.43
CA GLN A 373 8.34 -17.48 10.06
C GLN A 373 7.34 -16.88 9.06
N SER A 374 6.96 -15.61 9.25
CA SER A 374 6.13 -14.90 8.29
C SER A 374 6.80 -14.80 6.91
N HIS A 375 8.10 -14.50 6.88
CA HIS A 375 8.88 -14.45 5.64
C HIS A 375 8.91 -15.81 4.91
N ALA A 376 9.18 -16.89 5.63
CA ALA A 376 9.17 -18.25 5.06
C ALA A 376 7.79 -18.62 4.48
N ALA A 377 6.72 -18.30 5.20
CA ALA A 377 5.35 -18.56 4.74
C ALA A 377 4.96 -17.74 3.49
N TYR A 378 5.55 -16.56 3.30
CA TYR A 378 5.43 -15.78 2.06
C TYR A 378 5.98 -16.52 0.86
N THR A 379 7.18 -17.10 1.01
CA THR A 379 7.82 -17.89 -0.05
C THR A 379 6.99 -19.11 -0.43
N GLU A 380 6.40 -19.80 0.55
CA GLU A 380 5.49 -20.94 0.31
C GLU A 380 4.25 -20.55 -0.51
N CYS A 381 3.75 -19.31 -0.37
CA CYS A 381 2.62 -18.79 -1.15
C CYS A 381 3.00 -18.36 -2.58
N GLY A 382 4.26 -18.48 -2.98
CA GLY A 382 4.75 -17.97 -4.27
C GLY A 382 4.98 -16.45 -4.30
N LEU A 383 5.03 -15.79 -3.14
CA LEU A 383 5.29 -14.37 -2.99
C LEU A 383 6.77 -14.06 -2.73
N GLY A 384 7.60 -15.09 -2.55
CA GLY A 384 9.02 -14.97 -2.27
C GLY A 384 9.82 -14.26 -3.36
N SER A 385 11.00 -13.78 -3.00
CA SER A 385 11.95 -13.14 -3.89
C SER A 385 13.37 -13.49 -3.45
N GLU A 386 14.16 -14.10 -4.32
CA GLU A 386 15.57 -14.45 -4.02
C GLU A 386 16.38 -13.28 -3.47
N ALA A 387 16.13 -12.07 -3.98
CA ALA A 387 16.80 -10.86 -3.51
C ALA A 387 16.40 -10.50 -2.07
N CYS A 388 15.13 -10.70 -1.71
CA CYS A 388 14.66 -10.49 -0.33
C CYS A 388 15.14 -11.61 0.60
N ASP A 389 15.12 -12.87 0.15
CA ASP A 389 15.60 -14.02 0.92
C ASP A 389 17.09 -13.86 1.26
N GLU A 390 17.89 -13.35 0.33
CA GLU A 390 19.29 -13.02 0.56
C GLU A 390 19.47 -11.91 1.59
N LEU A 391 18.72 -10.81 1.49
CA LEU A 391 18.78 -9.73 2.47
C LEU A 391 18.39 -10.19 3.88
N VAL A 392 17.33 -11.00 3.98
CA VAL A 392 16.92 -11.60 5.26
C VAL A 392 18.06 -12.47 5.82
N THR A 393 18.65 -13.33 4.99
CA THR A 393 19.77 -14.19 5.39
C THR A 393 20.96 -13.37 5.91
N ARG A 394 21.35 -12.29 5.20
CA ARG A 394 22.44 -11.40 5.61
C ARG A 394 22.15 -10.68 6.92
N ALA A 395 20.92 -10.19 7.09
CA ALA A 395 20.50 -9.53 8.33
C ALA A 395 20.63 -10.47 9.53
N LEU A 396 20.17 -11.72 9.40
CA LEU A 396 20.27 -12.73 10.46
C LEU A 396 21.73 -13.15 10.74
N GLN A 397 22.55 -13.31 9.69
CA GLN A 397 23.99 -13.59 9.83
C GLN A 397 24.75 -12.47 10.52
N ALA A 398 24.31 -11.22 10.36
CA ALA A 398 24.85 -10.06 11.06
C ALA A 398 24.39 -9.96 12.54
N GLY A 399 23.56 -10.89 13.02
CA GLY A 399 23.07 -10.95 14.39
C GLY A 399 21.82 -10.11 14.67
N LEU A 400 21.15 -9.59 13.63
CA LEU A 400 19.89 -8.85 13.80
C LEU A 400 18.76 -9.82 14.20
N PRO A 401 17.85 -9.42 15.10
CA PRO A 401 16.86 -10.31 15.71
C PRO A 401 15.87 -10.92 14.72
N GLY A 402 15.50 -10.20 13.65
CA GLY A 402 14.55 -10.68 12.66
C GLY A 402 14.40 -9.76 11.46
N ALA A 403 14.02 -10.37 10.34
CA ALA A 403 13.77 -9.65 9.11
C ALA A 403 12.71 -10.37 8.27
N LYS A 404 11.95 -9.61 7.47
CA LYS A 404 10.96 -10.16 6.53
C LYS A 404 10.77 -9.24 5.33
N MET A 405 10.41 -9.83 4.20
CA MET A 405 9.95 -9.07 3.03
C MET A 405 8.66 -8.31 3.36
N THR A 406 8.53 -7.09 2.85
CA THR A 406 7.34 -6.24 2.97
C THR A 406 6.65 -6.05 1.64
N GLY A 407 5.33 -6.00 1.66
CA GLY A 407 4.52 -5.86 0.45
C GLY A 407 4.56 -7.13 -0.42
N GLY A 408 3.84 -7.12 -1.54
CA GLY A 408 3.79 -8.28 -2.45
C GLY A 408 4.92 -8.27 -3.48
N GLY A 409 5.60 -9.41 -3.64
CA GLY A 409 6.42 -9.71 -4.82
C GLY A 409 7.81 -9.08 -4.89
N GLY A 410 8.46 -8.85 -3.76
CA GLY A 410 9.81 -8.28 -3.70
C GLY A 410 9.82 -6.76 -3.72
N GLY A 411 10.77 -6.16 -3.06
CA GLY A 411 10.89 -4.70 -2.99
C GLY A 411 11.72 -4.31 -1.80
N VAL A 412 11.17 -4.31 -0.59
CA VAL A 412 11.86 -3.92 0.63
C VAL A 412 11.85 -5.07 1.63
N VAL A 413 12.92 -5.23 2.38
CA VAL A 413 13.00 -6.09 3.57
C VAL A 413 12.92 -5.22 4.82
N ALA A 414 11.91 -5.46 5.65
CA ALA A 414 11.82 -4.88 6.98
C ALA A 414 12.76 -5.60 7.92
N ILE A 415 13.55 -4.85 8.69
CA ILE A 415 14.53 -5.36 9.63
C ILE A 415 14.18 -4.84 11.02
N LEU A 416 14.01 -5.76 11.95
CA LEU A 416 13.82 -5.47 13.36
C LEU A 416 15.17 -5.43 14.07
N GLY A 417 15.36 -4.48 14.98
CA GLY A 417 16.56 -4.40 15.80
C GLY A 417 16.44 -3.33 16.89
N ARG A 418 17.55 -3.07 17.58
CA ARG A 418 17.68 -2.00 18.56
C ARG A 418 18.26 -0.75 17.93
N ALA A 419 18.12 0.36 18.61
CA ALA A 419 18.68 1.64 18.14
C ALA A 419 20.21 1.55 17.89
N GLU A 420 20.92 0.73 18.66
CA GLU A 420 22.36 0.48 18.52
C GLU A 420 22.73 -0.37 17.29
N ASP A 421 21.78 -1.12 16.73
CA ASP A 421 22.01 -1.97 15.55
C ASP A 421 22.07 -1.18 14.23
N ARG A 422 21.92 0.14 14.30
CA ARG A 422 21.88 1.01 13.12
C ARG A 422 23.07 0.78 12.18
N ASP A 423 24.29 0.80 12.72
CA ASP A 423 25.49 0.64 11.90
C ASP A 423 25.59 -0.76 11.28
N THR A 424 25.10 -1.78 11.98
CA THR A 424 24.99 -3.15 11.45
C THR A 424 24.01 -3.21 10.27
N VAL A 425 22.85 -2.54 10.34
CA VAL A 425 21.88 -2.47 9.24
C VAL A 425 22.50 -1.80 8.01
N TYR A 426 23.22 -0.70 8.20
CA TYR A 426 23.92 -0.02 7.10
C TYR A 426 25.08 -0.84 6.53
N ALA A 427 25.80 -1.62 7.35
CA ALA A 427 26.82 -2.55 6.88
C ALA A 427 26.20 -3.65 6.00
N VAL A 428 25.08 -4.24 6.42
CA VAL A 428 24.33 -5.23 5.61
C VAL A 428 23.91 -4.62 4.27
N ALA A 429 23.37 -3.40 4.27
CA ALA A 429 23.00 -2.71 3.05
C ALA A 429 24.22 -2.45 2.14
N GLN A 430 25.34 -2.04 2.69
CA GLN A 430 26.57 -1.79 1.95
C GLN A 430 27.15 -3.07 1.31
N GLU A 431 27.24 -4.15 2.07
CA GLU A 431 27.72 -5.44 1.56
C GLU A 431 26.82 -5.99 0.46
N TYR A 432 25.50 -5.87 0.64
CA TYR A 432 24.53 -6.24 -0.40
C TYR A 432 24.67 -5.35 -1.63
N GLY A 433 24.87 -4.04 -1.46
CA GLY A 433 25.09 -3.07 -2.52
C GLY A 433 26.34 -3.35 -3.38
N VAL A 434 27.41 -3.83 -2.76
CA VAL A 434 28.62 -4.28 -3.50
C VAL A 434 28.27 -5.38 -4.50
N LYS A 435 27.45 -6.34 -4.10
CA LYS A 435 26.98 -7.42 -4.99
C LYS A 435 26.09 -6.89 -6.11
N CYS A 436 25.19 -5.96 -5.80
CA CYS A 436 24.22 -5.42 -6.76
C CYS A 436 24.81 -4.34 -7.68
N GLY A 437 26.02 -3.85 -7.40
CA GLY A 437 26.66 -2.78 -8.16
C GLY A 437 26.11 -1.37 -7.89
N ALA A 438 25.23 -1.20 -6.89
CA ALA A 438 24.68 0.09 -6.46
C ALA A 438 24.24 0.02 -5.00
N MET A 439 24.32 1.14 -4.28
CA MET A 439 23.88 1.20 -2.88
C MET A 439 22.36 1.14 -2.79
N PRO A 440 21.77 0.18 -2.06
CA PRO A 440 20.33 0.13 -1.82
C PRO A 440 19.87 1.30 -0.95
N HIS A 441 18.66 1.77 -1.17
CA HIS A 441 18.05 2.74 -0.26
C HIS A 441 17.72 2.08 1.08
N VAL A 442 18.12 2.75 2.16
CA VAL A 442 17.75 2.35 3.53
C VAL A 442 16.67 3.30 4.03
N PHE A 443 15.48 2.77 4.23
CA PHE A 443 14.38 3.48 4.84
C PHE A 443 14.59 3.55 6.34
N GLU A 444 14.79 4.73 6.86
CA GLU A 444 15.02 5.00 8.27
C GLU A 444 14.18 6.19 8.74
N GLY A 445 13.52 6.03 9.86
CA GLY A 445 12.67 7.05 10.43
C GLY A 445 11.22 6.97 9.94
N SER A 446 10.40 7.76 10.58
CA SER A 446 8.95 7.72 10.44
C SER A 446 8.37 9.13 10.43
N SER A 447 7.19 9.29 9.88
CA SER A 447 6.44 10.55 9.87
C SER A 447 4.97 10.31 10.21
N SER A 448 4.25 11.38 10.48
CA SER A 448 2.80 11.31 10.71
C SER A 448 2.03 11.10 9.41
N GLY A 449 0.84 10.49 9.52
CA GLY A 449 -0.06 10.25 8.40
C GLY A 449 -0.67 11.52 7.83
N THR A 450 -1.37 11.36 6.72
CA THR A 450 -1.95 12.45 5.94
C THR A 450 -2.97 13.27 6.73
N ASP A 451 -3.80 12.65 7.56
CA ASP A 451 -4.78 13.39 8.37
C ASP A 451 -4.12 14.26 9.42
N SER A 452 -3.09 13.76 10.08
CA SER A 452 -2.33 14.53 11.06
C SER A 452 -1.54 15.66 10.42
N PHE A 453 -1.06 15.50 9.20
CA PHE A 453 -0.43 16.57 8.43
C PHE A 453 -1.45 17.63 8.00
N GLY A 454 -2.65 17.20 7.57
CA GLY A 454 -3.71 18.05 7.06
C GLY A 454 -3.43 18.60 5.66
N VAL A 455 -3.80 19.87 5.44
CA VAL A 455 -3.58 20.58 4.17
C VAL A 455 -2.98 21.94 4.48
N LEU A 456 -1.87 22.25 3.83
CA LEU A 456 -1.27 23.58 3.85
C LEU A 456 -1.87 24.42 2.73
N THR A 457 -2.23 25.68 3.04
CA THR A 457 -2.62 26.65 2.01
C THR A 457 -1.46 27.62 1.80
N MET A 458 -1.00 27.73 0.55
CA MET A 458 0.11 28.58 0.13
C MET A 458 -0.41 29.62 -0.87
N GLN A 459 0.23 30.80 -0.89
CA GLN A 459 0.08 31.80 -1.94
C GLN A 459 1.46 32.16 -2.44
N LEU A 460 1.60 32.29 -3.77
CA LEU A 460 2.85 32.77 -4.37
C LEU A 460 2.97 34.27 -4.10
N ALA A 461 4.05 34.68 -3.50
CA ALA A 461 4.36 36.10 -3.42
C ALA A 461 4.67 36.60 -4.85
N LEU A 462 3.97 37.63 -5.32
CA LEU A 462 4.33 38.32 -6.53
C LEU A 462 5.79 38.78 -6.39
N ALA A 463 6.70 38.23 -7.19
CA ALA A 463 8.00 38.83 -7.39
C ALA A 463 7.74 40.26 -7.88
N ARG A 464 7.98 41.25 -7.00
CA ARG A 464 7.89 42.65 -7.40
C ARG A 464 8.96 42.85 -8.47
N VAL A 465 8.54 42.92 -9.73
CA VAL A 465 9.36 43.48 -10.80
C VAL A 465 9.55 44.94 -10.43
N SER A 466 10.61 45.22 -9.73
CA SER A 466 11.11 46.60 -9.61
C SER A 466 11.67 46.98 -10.99
N GLN A 467 10.81 47.59 -11.80
CA GLN A 467 11.32 48.41 -12.91
C GLN A 467 12.02 49.59 -12.30
N SER A 468 13.34 49.57 -12.35
CA SER A 468 14.19 50.77 -12.21
C SER A 468 14.48 51.38 -13.56
#